data_d73efe108ba00e37ba6481d962021233
#
_entry.id   d73efe108ba00e37ba6481d962021233
#
_cell.length_a   1.000
_cell.length_b   1.000
_cell.length_c   1.000
_cell.angle_alpha   90.00
_cell.angle_beta   90.00
_cell.angle_gamma   90.00
#
_symmetry.space_group_name_H-M   'P 1'
#
loop_
_entity.id
_entity.type
_entity.pdbx_description
1 polymer ?
#
loop_
_entity_poly.entity_id
_entity_poly.type
_entity_poly.pdbx_seq_one_letter_code
_entity_poly.pdbx_strand_id
1 'polypeptide(L)'
;MIQMRIAVCDDNTVMLSRLKGIIYNAFSVYTDEFEILTYSSGALLLNAHKQEAFQIIFLDIDMPKVSGFDVAKTLRDDFSNCFIIFITSHSELVYESMDFQPFHFIQKNCEISIEENMSRIVKKLMKHMKQYEKVILEDKESGRHAVYIHDIMYIESEKHYLNYYITGRNAPIKERGSIKECEEKYERYDFVKIHKRYLINL
;
A
#
# COMPACT_ATOMS: atom_id res chain seq x y z
N MET A 1 -7.49 14.78 0.28
CA MET A 1 -7.19 13.32 0.36
C MET A 1 -5.69 13.17 0.16
N ILE A 2 -5.04 12.24 0.86
CA ILE A 2 -3.59 12.02 0.70
C ILE A 2 -3.42 11.19 -0.56
N GLN A 3 -2.87 11.79 -1.61
CA GLN A 3 -2.54 11.10 -2.85
C GLN A 3 -1.41 10.11 -2.62
N MET A 4 -1.56 8.87 -3.07
CA MET A 4 -0.52 7.84 -2.95
C MET A 4 0.68 8.21 -3.83
N ARG A 5 1.88 8.31 -3.25
CA ARG A 5 3.10 8.70 -3.94
C ARG A 5 3.98 7.49 -4.21
N ILE A 6 4.27 7.26 -5.47
CA ILE A 6 5.04 6.14 -5.99
C ILE A 6 6.32 6.69 -6.60
N ALA A 7 7.46 6.16 -6.20
CA ALA A 7 8.74 6.45 -6.84
C ALA A 7 9.20 5.29 -7.71
N VAL A 8 9.85 5.62 -8.83
CA VAL A 8 10.54 4.67 -9.70
C VAL A 8 11.97 5.16 -9.89
N CYS A 9 12.94 4.33 -9.56
CA CYS A 9 14.35 4.67 -9.66
C CYS A 9 15.12 3.65 -10.50
N ASP A 10 15.76 4.13 -11.58
CA ASP A 10 16.56 3.34 -12.51
C ASP A 10 17.48 4.31 -13.27
N ASP A 11 18.75 4.02 -13.45
CA ASP A 11 19.68 4.91 -14.16
C ASP A 11 19.45 4.92 -15.68
N ASN A 12 18.76 3.93 -16.21
CA ASN A 12 18.36 3.86 -17.60
C ASN A 12 17.04 4.61 -17.84
N THR A 13 17.14 5.79 -18.48
CA THR A 13 15.98 6.67 -18.74
C THR A 13 14.92 6.06 -19.65
N VAL A 14 15.31 5.17 -20.57
CA VAL A 14 14.36 4.43 -21.42
C VAL A 14 13.57 3.45 -20.59
N MET A 15 14.24 2.72 -19.69
CA MET A 15 13.59 1.82 -18.75
C MET A 15 12.68 2.58 -17.79
N LEU A 16 13.10 3.72 -17.26
CA LEU A 16 12.25 4.58 -16.41
C LEU A 16 10.92 4.93 -17.08
N SER A 17 10.98 5.37 -18.35
CA SER A 17 9.78 5.74 -19.11
C SER A 17 8.86 4.53 -19.31
N ARG A 18 9.43 3.37 -19.64
CA ARG A 18 8.69 2.12 -19.80
C ARG A 18 8.04 1.67 -18.47
N LEU A 19 8.81 1.63 -17.39
CA LEU A 19 8.34 1.24 -16.06
C LEU A 19 7.23 2.18 -15.57
N LYS A 20 7.37 3.49 -15.77
CA LYS A 20 6.32 4.46 -15.41
C LYS A 20 4.98 4.10 -16.07
N GLY A 21 4.99 3.79 -17.37
CA GLY A 21 3.77 3.40 -18.11
C GLY A 21 3.17 2.08 -17.59
N ILE A 22 4.01 1.07 -17.36
CA ILE A 22 3.58 -0.25 -16.85
C ILE A 22 2.96 -0.10 -15.46
N ILE A 23 3.62 0.64 -14.55
CA ILE A 23 3.17 0.88 -13.18
C ILE A 23 1.86 1.67 -13.21
N TYR A 24 1.77 2.73 -14.04
CA TYR A 24 0.53 3.50 -14.20
C TYR A 24 -0.66 2.60 -14.58
N ASN A 25 -0.49 1.77 -15.61
CA ASN A 25 -1.55 0.86 -16.06
C ASN A 25 -1.94 -0.17 -14.98
N ALA A 26 -0.97 -0.64 -14.19
CA ALA A 26 -1.24 -1.61 -13.13
C ALA A 26 -1.99 -1.01 -11.94
N PHE A 27 -1.70 0.25 -11.56
CA PHE A 27 -2.37 0.93 -10.44
C PHE A 27 -3.72 1.53 -10.81
N SER A 28 -3.90 2.03 -12.04
CA SER A 28 -5.15 2.67 -12.50
C SER A 28 -6.37 1.74 -12.48
N VAL A 29 -6.15 0.41 -12.42
CA VAL A 29 -7.22 -0.59 -12.22
C VAL A 29 -7.83 -0.50 -10.80
N TYR A 30 -7.09 0.04 -9.83
CA TYR A 30 -7.49 0.04 -8.41
C TYR A 30 -7.82 1.42 -7.87
N THR A 31 -7.20 2.48 -8.40
CA THR A 31 -7.39 3.86 -7.93
C THR A 31 -6.86 4.85 -8.95
N ASP A 32 -7.45 6.05 -8.98
CA ASP A 32 -6.93 7.21 -9.74
C ASP A 32 -6.18 8.21 -8.83
N GLU A 33 -6.15 7.97 -7.52
CA GLU A 33 -5.55 8.85 -6.51
C GLU A 33 -4.08 8.51 -6.26
N PHE A 34 -3.23 8.55 -7.28
CA PHE A 34 -1.78 8.33 -7.15
C PHE A 34 -0.97 9.20 -8.10
N GLU A 35 0.29 9.46 -7.74
CA GLU A 35 1.27 10.07 -8.62
C GLU A 35 2.53 9.19 -8.74
N ILE A 36 3.17 9.20 -9.90
CA ILE A 36 4.41 8.46 -10.15
C ILE A 36 5.52 9.44 -10.50
N LEU A 37 6.54 9.45 -9.66
CA LEU A 37 7.74 10.25 -9.80
C LEU A 37 8.94 9.37 -10.19
N THR A 38 9.78 9.83 -11.11
CA THR A 38 10.91 9.05 -11.65
C THR A 38 12.23 9.68 -11.28
N TYR A 39 13.22 8.87 -10.92
CA TYR A 39 14.54 9.27 -10.49
C TYR A 39 15.61 8.46 -11.22
N SER A 40 16.61 9.13 -11.78
CA SER A 40 17.72 8.49 -12.50
C SER A 40 18.91 8.16 -11.60
N SER A 41 18.79 8.34 -10.28
CA SER A 41 19.82 7.93 -9.33
C SER A 41 19.26 7.78 -7.92
N GLY A 42 19.88 6.89 -7.12
CA GLY A 42 19.52 6.67 -5.74
C GLY A 42 19.63 7.92 -4.86
N ALA A 43 20.63 8.77 -5.11
CA ALA A 43 20.81 10.02 -4.37
C ALA A 43 19.65 11.01 -4.57
N LEU A 44 19.15 11.13 -5.80
CA LEU A 44 18.00 12.00 -6.10
C LEU A 44 16.74 11.47 -5.45
N LEU A 45 16.51 10.15 -5.48
CA LEU A 45 15.39 9.52 -4.82
C LEU A 45 15.40 9.76 -3.30
N LEU A 46 16.56 9.53 -2.64
CA LEU A 46 16.68 9.71 -1.18
C LEU A 46 16.43 11.17 -0.78
N ASN A 47 16.96 12.14 -1.53
CA ASN A 47 16.71 13.55 -1.26
C ASN A 47 15.22 13.92 -1.40
N ALA A 48 14.54 13.40 -2.41
CA ALA A 48 13.11 13.63 -2.61
C ALA A 48 12.28 12.96 -1.50
N HIS A 49 12.63 11.74 -1.11
CA HIS A 49 11.94 11.00 -0.06
C HIS A 49 12.00 11.70 1.32
N LYS A 50 13.11 12.39 1.62
CA LYS A 50 13.24 13.19 2.86
C LYS A 50 12.32 14.40 2.88
N GLN A 51 12.01 14.98 1.72
CA GLN A 51 11.10 16.13 1.63
C GLN A 51 9.64 15.69 1.66
N GLU A 52 9.33 14.67 0.89
CA GLU A 52 7.98 14.12 0.78
C GLU A 52 8.06 12.61 0.63
N ALA A 53 7.66 11.90 1.68
CA ALA A 53 7.79 10.44 1.77
C ALA A 53 6.98 9.71 0.69
N PHE A 54 7.60 8.76 0.01
CA PHE A 54 6.94 7.82 -0.89
C PHE A 54 6.39 6.64 -0.10
N GLN A 55 5.18 6.19 -0.44
CA GLN A 55 4.60 4.98 0.14
C GLN A 55 5.13 3.72 -0.56
N ILE A 56 5.44 3.82 -1.87
CA ILE A 56 5.88 2.70 -2.70
C ILE A 56 7.10 3.15 -3.50
N ILE A 57 8.13 2.32 -3.53
CA ILE A 57 9.37 2.58 -4.26
C ILE A 57 9.70 1.36 -5.12
N PHE A 58 9.69 1.53 -6.42
CA PHE A 58 10.23 0.59 -7.39
C PHE A 58 11.68 0.97 -7.68
N LEU A 59 12.62 0.05 -7.43
CA LEU A 59 14.02 0.38 -7.28
C LEU A 59 14.90 -0.60 -8.06
N ASP A 60 15.67 -0.09 -9.02
CA ASP A 60 16.74 -0.88 -9.60
C ASP A 60 17.88 -1.06 -8.61
N ILE A 61 18.51 -2.23 -8.64
CA ILE A 61 19.65 -2.55 -7.78
C ILE A 61 20.95 -2.02 -8.40
N ASP A 62 21.14 -2.24 -9.70
CA ASP A 62 22.40 -1.94 -10.39
C ASP A 62 22.43 -0.51 -10.93
N MET A 63 22.71 0.42 -10.03
CA MET A 63 22.84 1.84 -10.34
C MET A 63 24.24 2.36 -9.97
N PRO A 64 24.82 3.30 -10.76
CA PRO A 64 26.13 3.84 -10.47
C PRO A 64 26.15 4.73 -9.22
N LYS A 65 27.25 4.68 -8.46
CA LYS A 65 27.56 5.46 -7.25
C LYS A 65 26.76 5.09 -6.01
N VAL A 66 25.44 5.02 -6.10
CA VAL A 66 24.52 4.64 -5.01
C VAL A 66 23.64 3.55 -5.56
N SER A 67 23.89 2.31 -5.16
CA SER A 67 23.13 1.14 -5.58
C SER A 67 21.74 1.12 -4.99
N GLY A 68 20.83 0.31 -5.55
CA GLY A 68 19.52 0.11 -4.95
C GLY A 68 19.57 -0.45 -3.52
N PHE A 69 20.59 -1.24 -3.21
CA PHE A 69 20.79 -1.74 -1.85
C PHE A 69 21.21 -0.63 -0.87
N ASP A 70 22.08 0.31 -1.30
CA ASP A 70 22.45 1.46 -0.48
C ASP A 70 21.23 2.36 -0.18
N VAL A 71 20.37 2.55 -1.21
CA VAL A 71 19.09 3.27 -1.05
C VAL A 71 18.19 2.55 -0.05
N ALA A 72 17.96 1.25 -0.24
CA ALA A 72 17.10 0.46 0.63
C ALA A 72 17.60 0.43 2.07
N LYS A 73 18.91 0.28 2.28
CA LYS A 73 19.55 0.36 3.58
C LYS A 73 19.27 1.70 4.26
N THR A 74 19.53 2.82 3.54
CA THR A 74 19.27 4.17 4.08
C THR A 74 17.81 4.35 4.47
N LEU A 75 16.87 3.88 3.64
CA LEU A 75 15.44 3.95 3.94
C LEU A 75 15.06 3.15 5.19
N ARG A 76 15.66 1.98 5.41
CA ARG A 76 15.40 1.16 6.61
C ARG A 76 16.06 1.74 7.85
N ASP A 77 17.28 2.26 7.74
CA ASP A 77 18.00 2.94 8.83
C ASP A 77 17.24 4.20 9.30
N ASP A 78 16.58 4.91 8.38
CA ASP A 78 15.71 6.07 8.65
C ASP A 78 14.27 5.65 9.10
N PHE A 79 14.04 4.36 9.41
CA PHE A 79 12.75 3.80 9.82
C PHE A 79 11.59 4.07 8.85
N SER A 80 11.88 4.21 7.56
CA SER A 80 10.84 4.38 6.55
C SER A 80 10.02 3.10 6.36
N ASN A 81 8.70 3.22 6.50
CA ASN A 81 7.75 2.12 6.30
C ASN A 81 7.29 1.98 4.83
N CYS A 82 8.03 2.55 3.87
CA CYS A 82 7.71 2.42 2.46
C CYS A 82 7.83 0.97 1.98
N PHE A 83 6.96 0.59 1.04
CA PHE A 83 7.06 -0.68 0.33
C PHE A 83 8.15 -0.58 -0.73
N ILE A 84 9.19 -1.39 -0.61
CA ILE A 84 10.27 -1.47 -1.60
C ILE A 84 10.01 -2.68 -2.50
N ILE A 85 9.98 -2.47 -3.81
CA ILE A 85 9.92 -3.49 -4.83
C ILE A 85 11.19 -3.35 -5.69
N PHE A 86 12.08 -4.33 -5.61
CA PHE A 86 13.26 -4.33 -6.46
C PHE A 86 12.91 -4.77 -7.88
N ILE A 87 13.47 -4.06 -8.87
CA ILE A 87 13.34 -4.39 -10.30
C ILE A 87 14.74 -4.45 -10.90
N THR A 88 15.26 -5.64 -11.20
CA THR A 88 16.64 -5.79 -11.68
C THR A 88 16.77 -6.91 -12.70
N SER A 89 17.86 -6.88 -13.46
CA SER A 89 18.27 -7.97 -14.35
C SER A 89 19.03 -9.10 -13.62
N HIS A 90 19.44 -8.87 -12.38
CA HIS A 90 20.30 -9.74 -11.58
C HIS A 90 19.49 -10.60 -10.60
N SER A 91 19.08 -11.80 -11.03
CA SER A 91 18.30 -12.73 -10.20
C SER A 91 19.09 -13.29 -9.01
N GLU A 92 20.40 -13.34 -9.09
CA GLU A 92 21.32 -13.80 -8.03
C GLU A 92 21.27 -12.90 -6.79
N LEU A 93 20.87 -11.64 -6.94
CA LEU A 93 20.78 -10.67 -5.85
C LEU A 93 19.49 -10.78 -5.00
N VAL A 94 18.60 -11.71 -5.34
CA VAL A 94 17.34 -11.92 -4.59
C VAL A 94 17.61 -12.22 -3.12
N TYR A 95 18.58 -13.08 -2.82
CA TYR A 95 18.88 -13.45 -1.43
C TYR A 95 19.41 -12.26 -0.62
N GLU A 96 20.32 -11.47 -1.18
CA GLU A 96 20.86 -10.27 -0.53
C GLU A 96 19.78 -9.21 -0.31
N SER A 97 18.79 -9.13 -1.22
CA SER A 97 17.69 -8.16 -1.11
C SER A 97 16.82 -8.39 0.12
N MET A 98 16.75 -9.61 0.66
CA MET A 98 15.90 -9.96 1.81
C MET A 98 16.30 -9.22 3.10
N ASP A 99 17.54 -8.83 3.24
CA ASP A 99 18.04 -8.06 4.40
C ASP A 99 17.35 -6.69 4.51
N PHE A 100 16.84 -6.16 3.40
CA PHE A 100 16.12 -4.89 3.34
C PHE A 100 14.61 -5.00 3.45
N GLN A 101 14.08 -6.20 3.74
CA GLN A 101 12.65 -6.48 3.88
C GLN A 101 11.83 -5.93 2.72
N PRO A 102 12.13 -6.29 1.46
CA PRO A 102 11.36 -5.84 0.31
C PRO A 102 9.96 -6.45 0.33
N PHE A 103 9.00 -5.72 -0.19
CA PHE A 103 7.67 -6.28 -0.42
C PHE A 103 7.71 -7.36 -1.52
N HIS A 104 8.50 -7.11 -2.57
CA HIS A 104 8.67 -8.04 -3.67
C HIS A 104 9.93 -7.76 -4.50
N PHE A 105 10.23 -8.70 -5.40
CA PHE A 105 11.33 -8.64 -6.35
C PHE A 105 10.79 -8.95 -7.76
N ILE A 106 11.16 -8.14 -8.76
CA ILE A 106 10.82 -8.31 -10.17
C ILE A 106 12.11 -8.46 -10.97
N GLN A 107 12.22 -9.53 -11.72
CA GLN A 107 13.31 -9.72 -12.66
C GLN A 107 12.95 -9.08 -14.01
N LYS A 108 13.82 -8.21 -14.55
CA LYS A 108 13.61 -7.51 -15.83
C LYS A 108 13.59 -8.47 -17.03
N ASN A 109 14.39 -9.55 -16.94
CA ASN A 109 14.59 -10.55 -18.03
C ASN A 109 14.06 -11.90 -17.57
N CYS A 110 12.75 -12.08 -17.52
CA CYS A 110 12.08 -13.33 -17.13
C CYS A 110 11.18 -13.82 -18.26
N GLU A 111 10.86 -15.14 -18.27
CA GLU A 111 9.88 -15.73 -19.20
C GLU A 111 8.49 -15.09 -19.09
N ILE A 112 8.11 -14.70 -17.87
CA ILE A 112 6.88 -13.94 -17.63
C ILE A 112 7.15 -12.47 -17.91
N SER A 113 6.27 -11.81 -18.67
CA SER A 113 6.45 -10.40 -19.01
C SER A 113 6.50 -9.51 -17.75
N ILE A 114 7.24 -8.43 -17.83
CA ILE A 114 7.34 -7.46 -16.73
C ILE A 114 5.97 -6.84 -16.41
N GLU A 115 5.12 -6.69 -17.42
CA GLU A 115 3.74 -6.19 -17.32
C GLU A 115 2.86 -7.12 -16.48
N GLU A 116 2.93 -8.43 -16.76
CA GLU A 116 2.16 -9.44 -16.03
C GLU A 116 2.64 -9.57 -14.58
N ASN A 117 3.97 -9.60 -14.38
CA ASN A 117 4.56 -9.59 -13.02
C ASN A 117 4.14 -8.35 -12.25
N MET A 118 4.18 -7.16 -12.87
CA MET A 118 3.79 -5.90 -12.25
C MET A 118 2.32 -5.95 -11.82
N SER A 119 1.42 -6.36 -12.71
CA SER A 119 -0.02 -6.47 -12.39
C SER A 119 -0.28 -7.41 -11.22
N ARG A 120 0.41 -8.55 -11.16
CA ARG A 120 0.31 -9.51 -10.05
C ARG A 120 0.80 -8.92 -8.72
N ILE A 121 1.91 -8.18 -8.75
CA ILE A 121 2.52 -7.58 -7.56
C ILE A 121 1.68 -6.41 -7.05
N VAL A 122 1.22 -5.53 -7.95
CA VAL A 122 0.33 -4.42 -7.59
C VAL A 122 -0.96 -4.96 -6.96
N LYS A 123 -1.56 -6.02 -7.51
CA LYS A 123 -2.72 -6.68 -6.89
C LYS A 123 -2.45 -7.13 -5.45
N LYS A 124 -1.30 -7.78 -5.20
CA LYS A 124 -0.90 -8.21 -3.85
C LYS A 124 -0.68 -7.01 -2.93
N LEU A 125 0.00 -5.96 -3.44
CA LEU A 125 0.31 -4.76 -2.68
C LEU A 125 -0.96 -4.01 -2.28
N MET A 126 -1.89 -3.80 -3.21
CA MET A 126 -3.17 -3.14 -2.93
C MET A 126 -4.01 -3.92 -1.91
N LYS A 127 -4.03 -5.25 -2.01
CA LYS A 127 -4.66 -6.10 -0.99
C LYS A 127 -4.00 -5.93 0.37
N HIS A 128 -2.66 -5.94 0.42
CA HIS A 128 -1.89 -5.76 1.66
C HIS A 128 -2.17 -4.39 2.28
N MET A 129 -2.12 -3.32 1.49
CA MET A 129 -2.37 -1.95 1.98
C MET A 129 -3.79 -1.82 2.57
N LYS A 130 -4.80 -2.38 1.91
CA LYS A 130 -6.17 -2.41 2.44
C LYS A 130 -6.28 -3.12 3.79
N GLN A 131 -5.58 -4.24 3.97
CA GLN A 131 -5.60 -5.01 5.23
C GLN A 131 -5.04 -4.21 6.42
N TYR A 132 -4.03 -3.37 6.19
CA TYR A 132 -3.38 -2.59 7.25
C TYR A 132 -3.90 -1.16 7.37
N GLU A 133 -4.95 -0.82 6.63
CA GLU A 133 -5.61 0.47 6.76
C GLU A 133 -6.38 0.55 8.08
N LYS A 134 -6.20 1.66 8.79
CA LYS A 134 -6.88 1.93 10.07
C LYS A 134 -7.98 2.95 9.89
N VAL A 135 -9.07 2.74 10.60
CA VAL A 135 -10.11 3.74 10.80
C VAL A 135 -10.10 4.20 12.25
N ILE A 136 -10.45 5.46 12.46
CA ILE A 136 -10.67 5.99 13.80
C ILE A 136 -12.18 5.93 14.04
N LEU A 137 -12.59 5.19 15.06
CA LEU A 137 -13.95 5.11 15.55
C LEU A 137 -14.08 5.97 16.81
N GLU A 138 -15.13 6.77 16.92
CA GLU A 138 -15.37 7.65 18.06
C GLU A 138 -16.49 7.11 18.94
N ASP A 139 -16.12 6.49 20.04
CA ASP A 139 -17.07 6.00 21.05
C ASP A 139 -17.26 7.07 22.15
N LYS A 140 -18.53 7.37 22.49
CA LYS A 140 -18.83 8.40 23.48
C LYS A 140 -18.33 8.10 24.89
N GLU A 141 -18.25 6.81 25.25
CA GLU A 141 -17.88 6.37 26.60
C GLU A 141 -16.40 6.05 26.70
N SER A 142 -15.83 5.42 25.67
CA SER A 142 -14.45 4.94 25.68
C SER A 142 -13.49 5.77 24.82
N GLY A 143 -13.96 6.81 24.11
CA GLY A 143 -13.13 7.75 23.36
C GLY A 143 -12.78 7.26 21.95
N ARG A 144 -11.58 7.65 21.46
CA ARG A 144 -11.11 7.35 20.10
C ARG A 144 -10.37 6.03 20.05
N HIS A 145 -10.73 5.18 19.09
CA HIS A 145 -10.11 3.89 18.85
C HIS A 145 -9.60 3.81 17.42
N ALA A 146 -8.28 3.60 17.24
CA ALA A 146 -7.69 3.27 15.95
C ALA A 146 -7.81 1.75 15.73
N VAL A 147 -8.61 1.34 14.74
CA VAL A 147 -8.93 -0.06 14.46
C VAL A 147 -8.51 -0.39 13.04
N TYR A 148 -7.87 -1.54 12.82
CA TYR A 148 -7.65 -2.04 11.48
C TYR A 148 -8.98 -2.45 10.85
N ILE A 149 -9.15 -2.11 9.56
CA ILE A 149 -10.40 -2.42 8.85
C ILE A 149 -10.65 -3.92 8.79
N HIS A 150 -9.60 -4.73 8.60
CA HIS A 150 -9.72 -6.19 8.57
C HIS A 150 -10.11 -6.81 9.93
N ASP A 151 -9.91 -6.10 11.04
CA ASP A 151 -10.33 -6.57 12.37
C ASP A 151 -11.84 -6.35 12.62
N ILE A 152 -12.50 -5.50 11.83
CA ILE A 152 -13.94 -5.29 11.94
C ILE A 152 -14.64 -6.49 11.31
N MET A 153 -15.27 -7.33 12.13
CA MET A 153 -16.00 -8.50 11.67
C MET A 153 -17.33 -8.13 11.03
N TYR A 154 -18.11 -7.30 11.71
CA TYR A 154 -19.37 -6.78 11.22
C TYR A 154 -19.78 -5.51 11.95
N ILE A 155 -20.74 -4.79 11.37
CA ILE A 155 -21.30 -3.56 11.91
C ILE A 155 -22.80 -3.74 12.00
N GLU A 156 -23.37 -3.47 13.17
CA GLU A 156 -24.80 -3.51 13.42
C GLU A 156 -25.34 -2.10 13.65
N SER A 157 -26.43 -1.75 12.99
CA SER A 157 -27.16 -0.51 13.23
C SER A 157 -28.24 -0.72 14.29
N GLU A 158 -28.15 0.05 15.38
CA GLU A 158 -29.15 0.10 16.45
C GLU A 158 -29.59 1.54 16.72
N LYS A 159 -30.82 1.88 16.31
CA LYS A 159 -31.38 3.25 16.38
C LYS A 159 -30.50 4.28 15.65
N HIS A 160 -29.77 5.11 16.38
CA HIS A 160 -28.89 6.16 15.86
C HIS A 160 -27.40 5.82 16.04
N TYR A 161 -27.08 4.58 16.33
CA TYR A 161 -25.73 4.10 16.60
C TYR A 161 -25.37 2.93 15.71
N LEU A 162 -24.06 2.83 15.44
CA LEU A 162 -23.39 1.73 14.79
C LEU A 162 -22.54 1.01 15.84
N ASN A 163 -22.77 -0.26 16.03
CA ASN A 163 -21.99 -1.13 16.91
C ASN A 163 -20.97 -1.87 16.04
N TYR A 164 -19.68 -1.56 16.21
CA TYR A 164 -18.57 -2.21 15.49
C TYR A 164 -18.06 -3.40 16.31
N TYR A 165 -18.25 -4.59 15.79
CA TYR A 165 -17.76 -5.83 16.40
C TYR A 165 -16.39 -6.16 15.81
N ILE A 166 -15.37 -6.23 16.69
CA ILE A 166 -13.97 -6.27 16.31
C ILE A 166 -13.32 -7.53 16.86
N THR A 167 -12.50 -8.18 16.07
CA THR A 167 -11.74 -9.37 16.47
C THR A 167 -10.95 -9.12 17.76
N GLY A 168 -11.06 -10.04 18.72
CA GLY A 168 -10.34 -9.93 20.00
C GLY A 168 -10.92 -8.94 21.01
N ARG A 169 -12.08 -8.29 20.74
CA ARG A 169 -12.79 -7.46 21.70
C ARG A 169 -14.09 -8.11 22.15
N ASN A 170 -14.35 -8.06 23.46
CA ASN A 170 -15.59 -8.60 24.03
C ASN A 170 -16.81 -7.67 23.89
N ALA A 171 -16.58 -6.35 23.76
CA ALA A 171 -17.63 -5.37 23.61
C ALA A 171 -17.45 -4.57 22.32
N PRO A 172 -18.55 -4.23 21.61
CA PRO A 172 -18.48 -3.42 20.40
C PRO A 172 -18.05 -1.98 20.72
N ILE A 173 -17.46 -1.30 19.75
CA ILE A 173 -17.26 0.16 19.76
C ILE A 173 -18.55 0.76 19.22
N LYS A 174 -19.10 1.76 19.94
CA LYS A 174 -20.39 2.36 19.63
C LYS A 174 -20.23 3.79 19.12
N GLU A 175 -20.34 3.97 17.81
CA GLU A 175 -20.25 5.25 17.13
C GLU A 175 -21.64 5.75 16.70
N ARG A 176 -21.88 7.07 16.76
CA ARG A 176 -23.12 7.65 16.23
C ARG A 176 -23.09 7.68 14.72
N GLY A 177 -24.12 7.12 14.06
CA GLY A 177 -24.18 7.08 12.60
C GLY A 177 -25.34 6.24 12.09
N SER A 178 -25.42 6.11 10.77
CA SER A 178 -26.39 5.30 10.06
C SER A 178 -25.71 4.21 9.21
N ILE A 179 -26.43 3.12 8.97
CA ILE A 179 -25.91 2.01 8.14
C ILE A 179 -25.64 2.47 6.70
N LYS A 180 -26.39 3.47 6.21
CA LYS A 180 -26.19 4.02 4.86
C LYS A 180 -24.86 4.77 4.74
N GLU A 181 -24.57 5.67 5.68
CA GLU A 181 -23.27 6.37 5.73
C GLU A 181 -22.11 5.39 5.89
N CYS A 182 -22.34 4.33 6.68
CA CYS A 182 -21.36 3.28 6.89
C CYS A 182 -21.10 2.48 5.58
N GLU A 183 -22.15 2.17 4.83
CA GLU A 183 -22.08 1.48 3.54
C GLU A 183 -21.26 2.31 2.53
N GLU A 184 -21.50 3.62 2.43
CA GLU A 184 -20.75 4.55 1.59
C GLU A 184 -19.27 4.67 2.04
N LYS A 185 -19.03 4.77 3.36
CA LYS A 185 -17.68 4.87 3.96
C LYS A 185 -16.81 3.65 3.66
N TYR A 186 -17.41 2.46 3.65
CA TYR A 186 -16.72 1.19 3.49
C TYR A 186 -16.92 0.53 2.12
N GLU A 187 -17.48 1.25 1.13
CA GLU A 187 -17.73 0.74 -0.23
C GLU A 187 -16.46 0.17 -0.91
N ARG A 188 -15.31 0.80 -0.66
CA ARG A 188 -14.02 0.36 -1.24
C ARG A 188 -13.38 -0.86 -0.55
N TYR A 189 -14.00 -1.37 0.52
CA TYR A 189 -13.58 -2.55 1.25
C TYR A 189 -14.56 -3.70 1.03
N ASP A 190 -14.19 -4.89 1.43
CA ASP A 190 -14.97 -6.10 1.19
C ASP A 190 -16.19 -6.23 2.14
N PHE A 191 -16.85 -5.10 2.47
CA PHE A 191 -18.07 -5.09 3.28
C PHE A 191 -19.30 -5.33 2.43
N VAL A 192 -20.14 -6.28 2.87
CA VAL A 192 -21.39 -6.64 2.20
C VAL A 192 -22.58 -6.42 3.13
N LYS A 193 -23.58 -5.67 2.65
CA LYS A 193 -24.83 -5.50 3.36
C LYS A 193 -25.72 -6.74 3.19
N ILE A 194 -25.88 -7.50 4.24
CA ILE A 194 -26.70 -8.71 4.26
C ILE A 194 -28.12 -8.48 4.78
N HIS A 195 -28.33 -7.36 5.48
CA HIS A 195 -29.63 -6.99 6.05
C HIS A 195 -29.70 -5.47 6.24
N LYS A 196 -30.90 -4.89 6.40
CA LYS A 196 -31.08 -3.45 6.65
C LYS A 196 -30.31 -2.89 7.86
N ARG A 197 -29.86 -3.77 8.76
CA ARG A 197 -29.13 -3.43 9.99
C ARG A 197 -27.71 -3.95 10.04
N TYR A 198 -27.28 -4.79 9.11
CA TYR A 198 -25.99 -5.49 9.19
C TYR A 198 -25.14 -5.31 7.94
N LEU A 199 -23.88 -4.94 8.16
CA LEU A 199 -22.81 -4.88 7.19
C LEU A 199 -21.69 -5.82 7.66
N ILE A 200 -21.34 -6.84 6.86
CA ILE A 200 -20.33 -7.85 7.21
C ILE A 200 -19.08 -7.66 6.37
N ASN A 201 -17.93 -7.81 6.97
CA ASN A 201 -16.62 -7.85 6.31
C ASN A 201 -16.34 -9.30 5.86
N LEU A 202 -15.97 -9.53 4.58
CA LEU A 202 -15.76 -10.85 3.98
C LEU A 202 -14.30 -11.28 3.98
#